data_fa7dfa911bb63541a192ad9945994108
#
_entry.id   fa7dfa911bb63541a192ad9945994108
#
_cell.length_a   1.000
_cell.length_b   1.000
_cell.length_c   1.000
_cell.angle_alpha   90.00
_cell.angle_beta   90.00
_cell.angle_gamma   90.00
#
_symmetry.space_group_name_H-M   'P 1'
#
loop_
_entity.id
_entity.type
_entity.pdbx_description
1 polymer ?
#
loop_
_entity_poly.entity_id
_entity_poly.type
_entity_poly.pdbx_seq_one_letter_code
_entity_poly.pdbx_strand_id
1 'polypeptide(L)'
;MIIRKPKKRRIMGKWIIAFWLLSAAGVLLLMPVEASVAKYQQNQQIAAIDRTGTAADTDSSLDVAQIELGDPVGILTIPSISLKLLIYDGTSDKILENGVGITEGTGDITGGNGKNPLIAGHSGLYKDSLFDDLPSVKKGEKFYIKVDGEQHAYQIDRIEEVQKDELQRNFVTYLEPNPNEDRVTLMTCTPKGINTHRFLVYGKRVTFTKSELKDEENKKQKLSWKWLFGEAIFILLVISGSIFVYHKKK
;
A
#
# COMPACT_ATOMS: atom_id res chain seq x y z
N MET A 1 -52.30 -2.35 48.86
CA MET A 1 -50.86 -2.56 49.16
C MET A 1 -50.15 -2.79 47.80
N ILE A 2 -49.57 -1.69 47.23
CA ILE A 2 -48.94 -1.74 45.93
C ILE A 2 -47.43 -1.92 46.14
N ILE A 3 -46.94 -3.12 45.81
CA ILE A 3 -45.52 -3.46 45.92
C ILE A 3 -44.80 -2.91 44.69
N ARG A 4 -44.04 -1.81 44.84
CA ARG A 4 -43.13 -1.27 43.80
C ARG A 4 -41.93 -2.20 43.66
N LYS A 5 -41.79 -2.82 42.49
CA LYS A 5 -40.61 -3.63 42.12
C LYS A 5 -39.36 -2.76 41.94
N PRO A 6 -38.19 -3.21 42.38
CA PRO A 6 -37.01 -2.38 42.51
C PRO A 6 -36.37 -1.97 41.16
N LYS A 7 -35.93 -0.72 41.08
CA LYS A 7 -35.28 -0.04 39.97
C LYS A 7 -33.90 -0.60 39.54
N LYS A 8 -33.39 -1.65 40.21
CA LYS A 8 -32.06 -2.23 40.02
C LYS A 8 -31.81 -2.91 38.64
N ARG A 9 -32.86 -3.49 38.03
CA ARG A 9 -32.70 -4.19 36.74
C ARG A 9 -32.39 -3.35 35.55
N ARG A 10 -32.76 -2.08 35.57
CA ARG A 10 -32.54 -1.11 34.46
C ARG A 10 -31.11 -0.57 34.41
N ILE A 11 -30.40 -0.56 35.51
CA ILE A 11 -29.03 -0.09 35.63
C ILE A 11 -28.06 -1.14 35.09
N MET A 12 -28.28 -2.41 35.40
CA MET A 12 -27.44 -3.53 34.97
C MET A 12 -27.43 -3.70 33.44
N GLY A 13 -28.58 -3.51 32.77
CA GLY A 13 -28.64 -3.56 31.30
C GLY A 13 -27.83 -2.45 30.61
N LYS A 14 -27.75 -1.27 31.23
CA LYS A 14 -26.95 -0.14 30.67
C LYS A 14 -25.44 -0.40 30.76
N TRP A 15 -24.98 -1.03 31.82
CA TRP A 15 -23.57 -1.40 32.00
C TRP A 15 -23.16 -2.54 31.05
N ILE A 16 -24.05 -3.49 30.78
CA ILE A 16 -23.83 -4.55 29.80
C ILE A 16 -23.70 -3.96 28.40
N ILE A 17 -24.58 -3.05 28.00
CA ILE A 17 -24.50 -2.38 26.68
C ILE A 17 -23.23 -1.53 26.59
N ALA A 18 -22.86 -0.79 27.63
CA ALA A 18 -21.63 0.01 27.65
C ALA A 18 -20.38 -0.89 27.55
N PHE A 19 -20.36 -2.02 28.21
CA PHE A 19 -19.28 -3.01 28.12
C PHE A 19 -19.14 -3.57 26.70
N TRP A 20 -20.24 -3.94 26.01
CA TRP A 20 -20.20 -4.44 24.64
C TRP A 20 -19.78 -3.36 23.63
N LEU A 21 -20.21 -2.11 23.84
CA LEU A 21 -19.77 -0.98 23.00
C LEU A 21 -18.28 -0.66 23.18
N LEU A 22 -17.77 -0.72 24.42
CA LEU A 22 -16.34 -0.54 24.70
C LEU A 22 -15.49 -1.68 24.14
N SER A 23 -15.98 -2.90 24.24
CA SER A 23 -15.32 -4.08 23.67
C SER A 23 -15.29 -4.03 22.13
N ALA A 24 -16.39 -3.66 21.50
CA ALA A 24 -16.45 -3.48 20.04
C ALA A 24 -15.53 -2.35 19.56
N ALA A 25 -15.48 -1.22 20.30
CA ALA A 25 -14.57 -0.12 20.01
C ALA A 25 -13.10 -0.55 20.22
N GLY A 26 -12.80 -1.36 21.23
CA GLY A 26 -11.47 -1.93 21.46
C GLY A 26 -11.02 -2.83 20.32
N VAL A 27 -11.88 -3.70 19.81
CA VAL A 27 -11.58 -4.57 18.66
C VAL A 27 -11.35 -3.75 17.39
N LEU A 28 -12.18 -2.72 17.14
CA LEU A 28 -12.01 -1.82 15.99
C LEU A 28 -10.71 -1.00 16.06
N LEU A 29 -10.21 -0.69 17.26
CA LEU A 29 -8.94 0.03 17.45
C LEU A 29 -7.72 -0.90 17.32
N LEU A 30 -7.87 -2.20 17.56
CA LEU A 30 -6.77 -3.16 17.44
C LEU A 30 -6.47 -3.57 15.99
N MET A 31 -7.48 -3.62 15.12
CA MET A 31 -7.29 -3.98 13.71
C MET A 31 -6.27 -3.12 12.94
N PRO A 32 -6.20 -1.78 13.09
CA PRO A 32 -5.21 -0.97 12.36
C PRO A 32 -3.79 -1.07 12.93
N VAL A 33 -3.59 -1.65 14.12
CA VAL A 33 -2.28 -1.68 14.77
C VAL A 33 -1.33 -2.65 14.07
N GLU A 34 -1.78 -3.84 13.69
CA GLU A 34 -0.94 -4.83 13.01
C GLU A 34 -0.48 -4.35 11.62
N ALA A 35 -1.39 -3.78 10.84
CA ALA A 35 -1.06 -3.17 9.55
C ALA A 35 -0.10 -1.97 9.71
N SER A 36 -0.24 -1.20 10.79
CA SER A 36 0.64 -0.08 11.09
C SER A 36 2.04 -0.52 11.49
N VAL A 37 2.17 -1.62 12.22
CA VAL A 37 3.48 -2.19 12.63
C VAL A 37 4.21 -2.77 11.43
N ALA A 38 3.54 -3.53 10.55
CA ALA A 38 4.14 -4.05 9.32
C ALA A 38 4.63 -2.92 8.41
N LYS A 39 3.81 -1.89 8.23
CA LYS A 39 4.18 -0.68 7.47
C LYS A 39 5.33 0.09 8.10
N TYR A 40 5.41 0.14 9.43
CA TYR A 40 6.52 0.79 10.14
C TYR A 40 7.84 0.04 9.95
N GLN A 41 7.83 -1.30 10.04
CA GLN A 41 9.00 -2.14 9.80
C GLN A 41 9.48 -2.01 8.35
N GLN A 42 8.58 -2.07 7.38
CA GLN A 42 8.90 -1.86 5.97
C GLN A 42 9.49 -0.46 5.72
N ASN A 43 8.95 0.58 6.33
CA ASN A 43 9.49 1.94 6.23
C ASN A 43 10.89 2.07 6.85
N GLN A 44 11.20 1.31 7.90
CA GLN A 44 12.56 1.28 8.47
C GLN A 44 13.57 0.62 7.53
N GLN A 45 13.22 -0.51 6.91
CA GLN A 45 14.06 -1.16 5.90
C GLN A 45 14.28 -0.25 4.68
N ILE A 46 13.23 0.38 4.17
CA ILE A 46 13.32 1.37 3.09
C ILE A 46 14.25 2.52 3.48
N ALA A 47 14.14 3.05 4.71
CA ALA A 47 14.97 4.15 5.17
C ALA A 47 16.46 3.75 5.35
N ALA A 48 16.74 2.50 5.69
CA ALA A 48 18.11 1.96 5.76
C ALA A 48 18.72 1.92 4.36
N ILE A 49 18.05 1.32 3.39
CA ILE A 49 18.50 1.23 1.98
C ILE A 49 18.62 2.63 1.35
N ASP A 50 17.74 3.56 1.71
CA ASP A 50 17.78 4.95 1.18
C ASP A 50 19.01 5.72 1.66
N ARG A 51 19.60 5.35 2.82
CA ARG A 51 20.80 5.95 3.39
C ARG A 51 22.09 5.33 2.87
N THR A 52 22.13 4.01 2.70
CA THR A 52 23.35 3.26 2.38
C THR A 52 23.56 3.04 0.89
N GLY A 53 22.51 3.19 0.08
CA GLY A 53 22.55 2.91 -1.37
C GLY A 53 22.66 1.42 -1.72
N THR A 54 22.93 0.56 -0.73
CA THR A 54 23.01 -0.89 -0.87
C THR A 54 22.42 -1.57 0.37
N ALA A 55 21.82 -2.74 0.22
CA ALA A 55 21.29 -3.54 1.32
C ALA A 55 22.39 -4.16 2.23
N ALA A 56 23.68 -3.90 1.96
CA ALA A 56 24.83 -4.68 2.45
C ALA A 56 25.32 -4.36 3.88
N ASP A 57 24.76 -3.37 4.60
CA ASP A 57 25.26 -2.95 5.93
C ASP A 57 24.24 -3.10 7.06
N THR A 58 23.37 -4.09 7.01
CA THR A 58 22.55 -4.46 8.16
C THR A 58 23.23 -5.58 8.94
N ASP A 59 23.56 -5.27 10.19
CA ASP A 59 24.26 -6.09 11.18
C ASP A 59 23.77 -7.55 11.22
N SER A 60 24.72 -8.46 11.33
CA SER A 60 24.73 -9.89 11.14
C SER A 60 23.85 -10.73 12.10
N SER A 61 22.55 -10.58 12.06
CA SER A 61 21.62 -11.66 12.42
C SER A 61 20.67 -11.90 11.24
N LEU A 62 21.19 -12.48 10.16
CA LEU A 62 20.39 -12.87 8.99
C LEU A 62 19.38 -13.93 9.46
N ASP A 63 18.13 -13.49 9.62
CA ASP A 63 17.00 -14.38 9.80
C ASP A 63 16.89 -15.29 8.54
N VAL A 64 16.65 -16.58 8.72
CA VAL A 64 16.53 -17.55 7.62
C VAL A 64 15.51 -17.07 6.57
N ALA A 65 14.50 -16.30 7.00
CA ALA A 65 13.54 -15.63 6.16
C ALA A 65 14.15 -14.65 5.15
N GLN A 66 15.23 -13.94 5.54
CA GLN A 66 15.92 -12.96 4.69
C GLN A 66 16.79 -13.64 3.63
N ILE A 67 17.36 -14.81 3.95
CA ILE A 67 18.17 -15.59 3.01
C ILE A 67 17.30 -16.11 1.83
N GLU A 68 16.06 -16.49 2.09
CA GLU A 68 15.14 -16.95 1.04
C GLU A 68 14.50 -15.81 0.24
N LEU A 69 14.48 -14.57 0.77
CA LEU A 69 13.89 -13.40 0.12
C LEU A 69 14.87 -12.74 -0.86
N GLY A 70 16.18 -12.85 -0.59
CA GLY A 70 17.22 -12.10 -1.27
C GLY A 70 17.24 -10.61 -0.87
N ASP A 71 18.24 -9.89 -1.36
CA ASP A 71 18.34 -8.45 -1.15
C ASP A 71 17.41 -7.70 -2.11
N PRO A 72 16.75 -6.64 -1.64
CA PRO A 72 15.97 -5.81 -2.53
C PRO A 72 16.86 -5.09 -3.54
N VAL A 73 16.46 -5.12 -4.80
CA VAL A 73 17.18 -4.50 -5.93
C VAL A 73 16.76 -3.06 -6.18
N GLY A 74 15.71 -2.57 -5.53
CA GLY A 74 15.25 -1.20 -5.70
C GLY A 74 14.07 -0.82 -4.81
N ILE A 75 13.60 0.41 -4.99
CA ILE A 75 12.46 0.98 -4.28
C ILE A 75 11.47 1.56 -5.30
N LEU A 76 10.22 1.11 -5.27
CA LEU A 76 9.11 1.69 -6.01
C LEU A 76 8.38 2.72 -5.16
N THR A 77 8.15 3.91 -5.69
CA THR A 77 7.34 4.97 -5.05
C THR A 77 6.24 5.44 -6.01
N ILE A 78 4.99 5.42 -5.56
CA ILE A 78 3.83 5.95 -6.29
C ILE A 78 3.13 6.98 -5.39
N PRO A 79 3.48 8.28 -5.51
CA PRO A 79 2.99 9.31 -4.59
C PRO A 79 1.47 9.47 -4.62
N SER A 80 0.85 9.30 -5.80
CA SER A 80 -0.60 9.48 -5.97
C SER A 80 -1.45 8.53 -5.12
N ILE A 81 -0.90 7.40 -4.70
CA ILE A 81 -1.55 6.43 -3.81
C ILE A 81 -0.80 6.24 -2.48
N SER A 82 0.19 7.11 -2.19
CA SER A 82 1.03 7.05 -0.98
C SER A 82 1.72 5.69 -0.78
N LEU A 83 2.17 5.07 -1.88
CA LEU A 83 2.79 3.75 -1.89
C LEU A 83 4.30 3.88 -2.00
N LYS A 84 5.02 3.14 -1.16
CA LYS A 84 6.48 2.97 -1.22
C LYS A 84 6.80 1.53 -0.83
N LEU A 85 7.41 0.77 -1.75
CA LEU A 85 7.65 -0.67 -1.62
C LEU A 85 9.06 -1.03 -2.06
N LEU A 86 9.61 -2.08 -1.45
CA LEU A 86 10.85 -2.72 -1.92
C LEU A 86 10.58 -3.53 -3.18
N ILE A 87 11.52 -3.49 -4.11
CA ILE A 87 11.51 -4.29 -5.34
C ILE A 87 12.54 -5.40 -5.17
N TYR A 88 12.14 -6.62 -5.46
CA TYR A 88 12.99 -7.82 -5.43
C TYR A 88 13.11 -8.42 -6.82
N ASP A 89 14.14 -9.24 -7.03
CA ASP A 89 14.30 -10.04 -8.25
C ASP A 89 13.47 -11.32 -8.14
N GLY A 90 12.60 -11.57 -9.12
CA GLY A 90 11.66 -12.69 -9.14
C GLY A 90 10.30 -12.38 -8.51
N THR A 91 9.37 -13.35 -8.63
CA THR A 91 7.97 -13.23 -8.21
C THR A 91 7.49 -14.44 -7.40
N SER A 92 8.37 -15.02 -6.55
CA SER A 92 7.95 -16.07 -5.62
C SER A 92 6.91 -15.55 -4.63
N ASP A 93 6.06 -16.43 -4.08
CA ASP A 93 5.05 -16.05 -3.10
C ASP A 93 5.67 -15.27 -1.94
N LYS A 94 6.85 -15.69 -1.48
CA LYS A 94 7.57 -15.04 -0.38
C LYS A 94 8.01 -13.61 -0.72
N ILE A 95 8.47 -13.37 -1.95
CA ILE A 95 8.78 -12.02 -2.43
C ILE A 95 7.53 -11.16 -2.43
N LEU A 96 6.43 -11.67 -3.00
CA LEU A 96 5.20 -10.91 -3.17
C LEU A 96 4.45 -10.69 -1.84
N GLU A 97 4.75 -11.45 -0.78
CA GLU A 97 4.30 -11.20 0.59
C GLU A 97 5.03 -10.02 1.25
N ASN A 98 6.26 -9.70 0.83
CA ASN A 98 7.11 -8.71 1.46
C ASN A 98 7.33 -7.43 0.63
N GLY A 99 7.06 -7.49 -0.67
CA GLY A 99 7.28 -6.38 -1.59
C GLY A 99 6.67 -6.63 -2.95
N VAL A 100 7.28 -6.03 -3.95
CA VAL A 100 6.96 -6.26 -5.35
C VAL A 100 8.14 -6.93 -6.03
N GLY A 101 7.88 -7.71 -7.06
CA GLY A 101 8.90 -8.52 -7.72
C GLY A 101 8.99 -8.26 -9.21
N ILE A 102 10.20 -8.33 -9.75
CA ILE A 102 10.45 -8.28 -11.20
C ILE A 102 10.12 -9.64 -11.78
N THR A 103 9.21 -9.67 -12.77
CA THR A 103 8.85 -10.91 -13.44
C THR A 103 10.02 -11.40 -14.29
N GLU A 104 10.40 -12.66 -14.10
CA GLU A 104 11.50 -13.28 -14.83
C GLU A 104 11.34 -13.15 -16.35
N GLY A 105 12.44 -12.87 -17.04
CA GLY A 105 12.48 -12.75 -18.50
C GLY A 105 11.95 -11.42 -19.07
N THR A 106 11.52 -10.47 -18.23
CA THR A 106 11.02 -9.16 -18.67
C THR A 106 12.07 -8.05 -18.64
N GLY A 107 13.27 -8.33 -18.13
CA GLY A 107 14.40 -7.39 -18.05
C GLY A 107 14.60 -6.85 -16.64
N ASP A 108 15.52 -5.91 -16.51
CA ASP A 108 15.91 -5.27 -15.25
C ASP A 108 15.33 -3.84 -15.13
N ILE A 109 15.37 -3.29 -13.93
CA ILE A 109 14.82 -1.97 -13.58
C ILE A 109 15.84 -0.82 -13.67
N THR A 110 17.05 -1.06 -14.17
CA THR A 110 18.08 -0.02 -14.30
C THR A 110 17.73 1.03 -15.35
N GLY A 111 16.71 0.74 -16.17
CA GLY A 111 16.24 1.60 -17.24
C GLY A 111 17.04 1.47 -18.52
N GLY A 112 16.65 2.24 -19.53
CA GLY A 112 17.25 2.27 -20.85
C GLY A 112 16.29 1.89 -21.99
N ASN A 113 16.53 2.45 -23.16
CA ASN A 113 15.69 2.18 -24.31
C ASN A 113 15.66 0.68 -24.68
N GLY A 114 14.50 0.20 -25.12
CA GLY A 114 14.28 -1.20 -25.44
C GLY A 114 14.01 -2.07 -24.22
N LYS A 115 13.72 -1.49 -23.05
CA LYS A 115 13.36 -2.21 -21.85
C LYS A 115 11.89 -1.96 -21.47
N ASN A 116 11.23 -2.97 -20.94
CA ASN A 116 9.89 -2.90 -20.35
C ASN A 116 9.73 -3.98 -19.28
N PRO A 117 10.52 -3.92 -18.17
CA PRO A 117 10.36 -4.88 -17.07
C PRO A 117 8.97 -4.82 -16.48
N LEU A 118 8.43 -6.00 -16.11
CA LEU A 118 7.16 -6.14 -15.43
C LEU A 118 7.40 -6.30 -13.93
N ILE A 119 6.89 -5.36 -13.15
CA ILE A 119 6.89 -5.41 -11.68
C ILE A 119 5.52 -5.87 -11.22
N ALA A 120 5.45 -7.03 -10.59
CA ALA A 120 4.23 -7.63 -10.09
C ALA A 120 4.10 -7.44 -8.57
N GLY A 121 2.87 -7.27 -8.09
CA GLY A 121 2.55 -7.20 -6.68
C GLY A 121 1.16 -7.76 -6.37
N HIS A 122 1.00 -8.33 -5.18
CA HIS A 122 -0.28 -8.87 -4.72
C HIS A 122 -1.34 -7.79 -4.49
N SER A 123 -2.61 -8.17 -4.65
CA SER A 123 -3.79 -7.43 -4.22
C SER A 123 -4.81 -8.35 -3.55
N GLY A 124 -5.57 -7.80 -2.60
CA GLY A 124 -6.70 -8.51 -1.98
C GLY A 124 -6.35 -9.55 -0.93
N LEU A 125 -5.10 -9.70 -0.53
CA LEU A 125 -4.68 -10.51 0.59
C LEU A 125 -4.67 -9.67 1.88
N TYR A 126 -5.27 -10.15 2.95
CA TYR A 126 -5.47 -9.40 4.20
C TYR A 126 -4.17 -8.88 4.86
N LYS A 127 -3.03 -9.55 4.63
CA LYS A 127 -1.73 -9.13 5.17
C LYS A 127 -0.84 -8.39 4.16
N ASP A 128 -1.01 -8.65 2.86
CA ASP A 128 -0.01 -8.32 1.85
C ASP A 128 -0.64 -7.56 0.68
N SER A 129 -1.54 -6.62 1.00
CA SER A 129 -2.29 -5.79 0.05
C SER A 129 -1.42 -4.70 -0.60
N LEU A 130 -0.22 -5.08 -1.07
CA LEU A 130 0.82 -4.15 -1.50
C LEU A 130 0.39 -3.29 -2.70
N PHE A 131 -0.34 -3.87 -3.66
CA PHE A 131 -0.84 -3.16 -4.84
C PHE A 131 -2.36 -2.95 -4.84
N ASP A 132 -2.99 -2.97 -3.67
CA ASP A 132 -4.44 -2.79 -3.51
C ASP A 132 -4.96 -1.48 -4.11
N ASP A 133 -4.19 -0.42 -3.99
CA ASP A 133 -4.56 0.90 -4.46
C ASP A 133 -4.03 1.21 -5.88
N LEU A 134 -3.29 0.28 -6.52
CA LEU A 134 -2.80 0.46 -7.88
C LEU A 134 -3.92 0.76 -8.89
N PRO A 135 -5.13 0.16 -8.79
CA PRO A 135 -6.23 0.52 -9.69
C PRO A 135 -6.75 1.97 -9.54
N SER A 136 -6.30 2.71 -8.52
CA SER A 136 -6.69 4.11 -8.31
C SER A 136 -5.82 5.12 -9.05
N VAL A 137 -4.68 4.69 -9.62
CA VAL A 137 -3.78 5.57 -10.37
C VAL A 137 -4.41 6.04 -11.68
N LYS A 138 -3.94 7.16 -12.20
CA LYS A 138 -4.48 7.76 -13.42
C LYS A 138 -3.39 8.03 -14.45
N LYS A 139 -3.77 8.04 -15.73
CA LYS A 139 -2.88 8.50 -16.80
C LYS A 139 -2.39 9.93 -16.49
N GLY A 140 -1.11 10.17 -16.76
CA GLY A 140 -0.42 11.43 -16.48
C GLY A 140 0.24 11.50 -15.10
N GLU A 141 -0.16 10.63 -14.14
CA GLU A 141 0.54 10.52 -12.85
C GLU A 141 1.91 9.87 -13.03
N LYS A 142 2.78 10.04 -12.05
CA LYS A 142 4.14 9.50 -12.09
C LYS A 142 4.35 8.44 -11.02
N PHE A 143 5.17 7.47 -11.32
CA PHE A 143 5.81 6.61 -10.33
C PHE A 143 7.32 6.68 -10.49
N TYR A 144 8.02 6.30 -9.43
CA TYR A 144 9.46 6.46 -9.35
C TYR A 144 10.09 5.14 -8.94
N ILE A 145 11.22 4.80 -9.54
CA ILE A 145 12.04 3.64 -9.18
C ILE A 145 13.42 4.15 -8.79
N LYS A 146 13.87 3.79 -7.59
CA LYS A 146 15.24 4.01 -7.15
C LYS A 146 15.99 2.69 -7.25
N VAL A 147 17.06 2.65 -8.02
CA VAL A 147 17.94 1.50 -8.25
C VAL A 147 19.38 1.99 -8.34
N ASP A 148 20.32 1.28 -7.73
CA ASP A 148 21.76 1.62 -7.71
C ASP A 148 22.05 3.08 -7.29
N GLY A 149 21.27 3.61 -6.36
CA GLY A 149 21.37 5.00 -5.90
C GLY A 149 20.77 6.04 -6.85
N GLU A 150 20.38 5.67 -8.06
CA GLU A 150 19.74 6.54 -9.04
C GLU A 150 18.21 6.49 -8.95
N GLN A 151 17.59 7.64 -9.18
CA GLN A 151 16.13 7.77 -9.17
C GLN A 151 15.62 7.94 -10.61
N HIS A 152 14.69 7.11 -11.00
CA HIS A 152 14.06 7.11 -12.30
C HIS A 152 12.58 7.46 -12.19
N ALA A 153 12.07 8.34 -13.04
CA ALA A 153 10.66 8.70 -13.09
C ALA A 153 9.99 8.17 -14.34
N TYR A 154 8.82 7.58 -14.17
CA TYR A 154 7.98 7.06 -15.24
C TYR A 154 6.60 7.70 -15.18
N GLN A 155 6.14 8.26 -16.28
CA GLN A 155 4.78 8.81 -16.39
C GLN A 155 3.84 7.74 -16.95
N ILE A 156 2.71 7.56 -16.29
CA ILE A 156 1.67 6.61 -16.70
C ILE A 156 1.00 7.12 -17.98
N ASP A 157 1.16 6.40 -19.08
CA ASP A 157 0.57 6.73 -20.37
C ASP A 157 -0.54 5.77 -20.81
N ARG A 158 -0.53 4.52 -20.30
CA ARG A 158 -1.52 3.51 -20.62
C ARG A 158 -1.90 2.72 -19.37
N ILE A 159 -3.18 2.39 -19.24
CA ILE A 159 -3.74 1.54 -18.19
C ILE A 159 -4.69 0.57 -18.87
N GLU A 160 -4.57 -0.72 -18.56
CA GLU A 160 -5.41 -1.78 -19.12
C GLU A 160 -5.82 -2.78 -18.06
N GLU A 161 -7.02 -3.32 -18.21
CA GLU A 161 -7.50 -4.47 -17.45
C GLU A 161 -7.76 -5.61 -18.42
N VAL A 162 -7.05 -6.72 -18.24
CA VAL A 162 -7.02 -7.83 -19.18
C VAL A 162 -7.40 -9.12 -18.44
N GLN A 163 -8.15 -10.00 -19.06
CA GLN A 163 -8.42 -11.32 -18.49
C GLN A 163 -7.11 -12.09 -18.28
N LYS A 164 -7.02 -12.81 -17.16
CA LYS A 164 -5.83 -13.58 -16.79
C LYS A 164 -5.36 -14.50 -17.93
N ASP A 165 -6.30 -15.26 -18.51
CA ASP A 165 -5.99 -16.24 -19.56
C ASP A 165 -5.59 -15.57 -20.87
N GLU A 166 -6.13 -14.39 -21.17
CA GLU A 166 -5.75 -13.60 -22.34
C GLU A 166 -4.33 -13.05 -22.20
N LEU A 167 -4.00 -12.45 -21.06
CA LEU A 167 -2.64 -12.00 -20.80
C LEU A 167 -1.65 -13.16 -20.89
N GLN A 168 -1.99 -14.33 -20.34
CA GLN A 168 -1.10 -15.49 -20.38
C GLN A 168 -0.82 -15.98 -21.81
N ARG A 169 -1.82 -15.97 -22.68
CA ARG A 169 -1.65 -16.34 -24.10
C ARG A 169 -0.86 -15.32 -24.91
N ASN A 170 -1.01 -14.04 -24.58
CA ASN A 170 -0.47 -12.93 -25.36
C ASN A 170 0.56 -12.11 -24.57
N PHE A 171 1.22 -12.73 -23.59
CA PHE A 171 2.12 -12.07 -22.63
C PHE A 171 3.16 -11.18 -23.32
N VAL A 172 3.82 -11.71 -24.36
CA VAL A 172 4.83 -10.98 -25.12
C VAL A 172 4.25 -9.71 -25.76
N THR A 173 3.06 -9.79 -26.33
CA THR A 173 2.41 -8.64 -27.00
C THR A 173 2.08 -7.50 -26.03
N TYR A 174 1.66 -7.84 -24.79
CA TYR A 174 1.36 -6.83 -23.76
C TYR A 174 2.60 -6.15 -23.20
N LEU A 175 3.75 -6.85 -23.24
CA LEU A 175 5.01 -6.37 -22.67
C LEU A 175 6.07 -6.10 -23.72
N GLU A 176 5.72 -6.10 -25.02
CA GLU A 176 6.67 -5.90 -26.10
C GLU A 176 7.47 -4.60 -25.90
N PRO A 177 8.81 -4.69 -25.81
CA PRO A 177 9.65 -3.53 -25.63
C PRO A 177 9.68 -2.68 -26.90
N ASN A 178 9.56 -1.37 -26.76
CA ASN A 178 9.81 -0.44 -27.85
C ASN A 178 11.31 -0.08 -27.87
N PRO A 179 12.06 -0.33 -28.97
CA PRO A 179 13.49 -0.05 -29.02
C PRO A 179 13.88 1.39 -28.74
N ASN A 180 12.96 2.33 -28.92
CA ASN A 180 13.17 3.76 -28.74
C ASN A 180 12.64 4.30 -27.41
N GLU A 181 12.12 3.46 -26.54
CA GLU A 181 11.50 3.86 -25.28
C GLU A 181 12.07 3.07 -24.11
N ASP A 182 12.24 3.76 -23.00
CA ASP A 182 12.48 3.20 -21.68
C ASP A 182 11.14 3.13 -20.95
N ARG A 183 10.66 1.92 -20.68
CA ARG A 183 9.34 1.66 -20.07
C ARG A 183 9.45 0.74 -18.87
N VAL A 184 8.45 0.82 -18.02
CA VAL A 184 8.20 -0.14 -16.92
C VAL A 184 6.71 -0.39 -16.85
N THR A 185 6.33 -1.64 -16.69
CA THR A 185 4.93 -2.04 -16.47
C THR A 185 4.74 -2.52 -15.04
N LEU A 186 3.72 -2.00 -14.34
CA LEU A 186 3.28 -2.49 -13.03
C LEU A 186 2.05 -3.38 -13.21
N MET A 187 1.97 -4.49 -12.48
CA MET A 187 0.86 -5.44 -12.59
C MET A 187 0.34 -5.88 -11.24
N THR A 188 -0.99 -5.96 -11.13
CA THR A 188 -1.66 -6.58 -9.99
C THR A 188 -2.87 -7.40 -10.42
N CYS A 189 -3.42 -8.17 -9.49
CA CYS A 189 -4.66 -8.93 -9.72
C CYS A 189 -5.89 -8.06 -9.49
N THR A 190 -6.97 -8.30 -10.26
CA THR A 190 -8.25 -7.60 -10.15
C THR A 190 -9.40 -8.52 -10.57
N PRO A 191 -10.66 -8.34 -10.09
CA PRO A 191 -11.00 -7.62 -8.86
C PRO A 191 -10.38 -8.26 -7.61
N LYS A 192 -10.20 -7.45 -6.55
CA LYS A 192 -9.62 -7.90 -5.27
C LYS A 192 -10.29 -9.18 -4.75
N GLY A 193 -9.51 -10.19 -4.41
CA GLY A 193 -9.98 -11.48 -3.90
C GLY A 193 -10.60 -12.43 -4.94
N ILE A 194 -10.96 -11.95 -6.14
CA ILE A 194 -11.50 -12.79 -7.23
C ILE A 194 -10.39 -13.13 -8.25
N ASN A 195 -9.50 -12.18 -8.56
CA ASN A 195 -8.26 -12.35 -9.32
C ASN A 195 -8.44 -12.89 -10.76
N THR A 196 -9.59 -12.64 -11.39
CA THR A 196 -9.90 -13.09 -12.75
C THR A 196 -9.20 -12.28 -13.84
N HIS A 197 -8.78 -11.07 -13.51
CA HIS A 197 -8.11 -10.15 -14.44
C HIS A 197 -6.75 -9.72 -13.91
N ARG A 198 -5.97 -9.09 -14.77
CA ARG A 198 -4.72 -8.41 -14.46
C ARG A 198 -4.88 -6.94 -14.79
N PHE A 199 -4.53 -6.09 -13.85
CA PHE A 199 -4.50 -4.63 -14.01
C PHE A 199 -3.07 -4.22 -14.34
N LEU A 200 -2.88 -3.65 -15.52
CA LEU A 200 -1.58 -3.26 -16.08
C LEU A 200 -1.47 -1.74 -16.12
N VAL A 201 -0.41 -1.20 -15.57
CA VAL A 201 -0.09 0.23 -15.57
C VAL A 201 1.24 0.41 -16.28
N TYR A 202 1.22 1.03 -17.43
CA TYR A 202 2.41 1.24 -18.26
C TYR A 202 2.97 2.65 -18.04
N GLY A 203 4.23 2.72 -17.68
CA GLY A 203 4.96 3.96 -17.51
C GLY A 203 6.05 4.14 -18.56
N LYS A 204 6.16 5.34 -19.08
CA LYS A 204 7.23 5.76 -19.96
C LYS A 204 8.19 6.67 -19.20
N ARG A 205 9.51 6.46 -19.38
CA ARG A 205 10.55 7.28 -18.77
C ARG A 205 10.37 8.76 -19.08
N VAL A 206 10.47 9.59 -18.06
CA VAL A 206 10.44 11.04 -18.16
C VAL A 206 11.56 11.68 -17.35
N THR A 207 11.96 12.87 -17.74
CA THR A 207 12.83 13.72 -16.90
C THR A 207 12.05 14.23 -15.70
N PHE A 208 12.72 14.36 -14.55
CA PHE A 208 12.12 14.90 -13.34
C PHE A 208 13.16 15.64 -12.49
N THR A 209 12.71 16.45 -11.54
CA THR A 209 13.54 17.05 -10.52
C THR A 209 13.27 16.41 -9.17
N LYS A 210 14.29 16.27 -8.32
CA LYS A 210 14.12 15.71 -6.95
C LYS A 210 13.12 16.50 -6.10
N SER A 211 12.93 17.81 -6.41
CA SER A 211 11.91 18.63 -5.75
C SER A 211 10.50 18.22 -6.11
N GLU A 212 10.22 17.83 -7.37
CA GLU A 212 8.89 17.37 -7.80
C GLU A 212 8.42 16.16 -6.98
N LEU A 213 9.28 15.15 -6.79
CA LEU A 213 8.94 13.98 -5.99
C LEU A 213 8.58 14.36 -4.54
N LYS A 214 9.41 15.22 -3.90
CA LYS A 214 9.15 15.68 -2.53
C LYS A 214 7.85 16.47 -2.42
N ASP A 215 7.54 17.28 -3.42
CA ASP A 215 6.32 18.09 -3.45
C ASP A 215 5.07 17.20 -3.62
N GLU A 216 5.15 16.16 -4.45
CA GLU A 216 4.07 15.18 -4.61
C GLU A 216 3.84 14.38 -3.33
N GLU A 217 4.88 13.89 -2.66
CA GLU A 217 4.81 13.19 -1.38
C GLU A 217 4.22 14.09 -0.27
N ASN A 218 4.70 15.33 -0.14
CA ASN A 218 4.24 16.29 0.86
C ASN A 218 2.77 16.69 0.64
N LYS A 219 2.34 16.85 -0.60
CA LYS A 219 0.95 17.19 -0.94
C LYS A 219 -0.01 16.12 -0.46
N LYS A 220 0.32 14.84 -0.65
CA LYS A 220 -0.48 13.70 -0.19
C LYS A 220 -0.50 13.60 1.32
N GLN A 221 0.64 13.74 1.97
CA GLN A 221 0.72 13.70 3.43
C GLN A 221 -0.14 14.79 4.07
N LYS A 222 -0.11 16.01 3.55
CA LYS A 222 -0.93 17.14 4.03
C LYS A 222 -2.43 16.90 3.85
N LEU A 223 -2.84 16.20 2.78
CA LEU A 223 -4.24 15.84 2.54
C LEU A 223 -4.73 14.78 3.53
N SER A 224 -3.93 13.75 3.80
CA SER A 224 -4.21 12.69 4.77
C SER A 224 -4.43 13.27 6.19
N TRP A 225 -3.59 14.19 6.63
CA TRP A 225 -3.73 14.85 7.93
C TRP A 225 -5.05 15.63 8.08
N LYS A 226 -5.50 16.30 7.03
CA LYS A 226 -6.80 17.02 7.05
C LYS A 226 -7.98 16.09 7.30
N TRP A 227 -7.97 14.90 6.69
CA TRP A 227 -9.00 13.88 6.91
C TRP A 227 -8.99 13.36 8.35
N LEU A 228 -7.82 13.03 8.88
CA LEU A 228 -7.65 12.58 10.28
C LEU A 228 -8.15 13.63 11.29
N PHE A 229 -7.84 14.91 11.08
CA PHE A 229 -8.37 15.98 11.92
C PHE A 229 -9.88 16.13 11.78
N GLY A 230 -10.45 15.97 10.59
CA GLY A 230 -11.88 16.00 10.36
C GLY A 230 -12.61 14.88 11.14
N GLU A 231 -12.11 13.66 11.07
CA GLU A 231 -12.65 12.52 11.82
C GLU A 231 -12.54 12.70 13.33
N ALA A 232 -11.41 13.20 13.84
CA ALA A 232 -11.23 13.46 15.26
C ALA A 232 -12.22 14.51 15.78
N ILE A 233 -12.44 15.60 15.03
CA ILE A 233 -13.44 16.63 15.36
C ILE A 233 -14.85 16.03 15.34
N PHE A 234 -15.19 15.21 14.35
CA PHE A 234 -16.50 14.56 14.27
C PHE A 234 -16.76 13.65 15.47
N ILE A 235 -15.78 12.84 15.87
CA ILE A 235 -15.87 11.97 17.05
C ILE A 235 -16.07 12.81 18.32
N LEU A 236 -15.34 13.91 18.49
CA LEU A 236 -15.50 14.81 19.64
C LEU A 236 -16.90 15.43 19.69
N LEU A 237 -17.46 15.82 18.55
CA LEU A 237 -18.82 16.37 18.47
C LEU A 237 -19.88 15.32 18.83
N VAL A 238 -19.73 14.08 18.39
CA VAL A 238 -20.63 12.97 18.74
C VAL A 238 -20.57 12.67 20.24
N ILE A 239 -19.38 12.64 20.83
CA ILE A 239 -19.20 12.42 22.27
C ILE A 239 -19.83 13.57 23.07
N SER A 240 -19.56 14.82 22.72
CA SER A 240 -20.11 16.00 23.41
C SER A 240 -21.64 16.08 23.31
N GLY A 241 -22.19 15.78 22.12
CA GLY A 241 -23.63 15.69 21.91
C GLY A 241 -24.29 14.58 22.75
N SER A 242 -23.63 13.44 22.87
CA SER A 242 -24.10 12.32 23.71
C SER A 242 -24.10 12.68 25.18
N ILE A 243 -23.08 13.37 25.67
CA ILE A 243 -22.98 13.86 27.05
C ILE A 243 -24.07 14.90 27.30
N PHE A 244 -24.30 15.85 26.39
CA PHE A 244 -25.32 16.88 26.51
C PHE A 244 -26.72 16.28 26.59
N VAL A 245 -27.07 15.33 25.73
CA VAL A 245 -28.36 14.62 25.78
C VAL A 245 -28.53 13.83 27.07
N TYR A 246 -27.45 13.25 27.59
CA TYR A 246 -27.46 12.53 28.87
C TYR A 246 -27.75 13.48 30.03
N HIS A 247 -27.12 14.66 30.09
CA HIS A 247 -27.36 15.68 31.14
C HIS A 247 -28.76 16.29 31.09
N LYS A 248 -29.32 16.49 29.89
CA LYS A 248 -30.70 17.05 29.73
C LYS A 248 -31.79 16.06 30.14
N LYS A 249 -31.52 14.77 30.24
CA LYS A 249 -32.48 13.73 30.69
C LYS A 249 -32.38 13.39 32.17
N LYS A 250 -31.55 14.10 32.92
CA LYS A 250 -31.40 13.98 34.37
C LYS A 250 -32.07 15.16 35.08
#